data_c5593814bb73773c5f32c707f34f5150
#
_entry.id   c5593814bb73773c5f32c707f34f5150
#
_cell.length_a   1.000
_cell.length_b   1.000
_cell.length_c   1.000
_cell.angle_alpha   90.00
_cell.angle_beta   90.00
_cell.angle_gamma   90.00
#
_symmetry.space_group_name_H-M   'P 1'
#
loop_
_entity.id
_entity.type
_entity.pdbx_description
1 polymer ?
#
loop_
_entity_poly.entity_id
_entity_poly.type
_entity_poly.pdbx_seq_one_letter_code
_entity_poly.pdbx_strand_id
1 'polypeptide(L)'
;MITKIQITNIKGFGSTNNILDVELQPSKVNIVVAPNGFGKTSLTTAFKCVMKNSRRLEVEKDLKYHKDESKTSVFRITEEGTTYVSDSIKNDIATHFNCQVISSLLTADTISKKIGTFTNTDAYLDINSVVLRSVKTKPVNFYKVTEIRNYFGIKGKVLKNIDACLENVTFIQGLSSYFDAFRKFEGKNRKKIINDIMTYVNGQTTSLDVIRRNVDLSIIKTDEYYSSFQDFFSKCFSGQTDWYVFSAFYQILYLYKNKNADLKQWIEAIEYKAFKEKLNQNLADFNSSWKENLKGVEHTKGQKTMLQVVFPHADELSNGQRDVMSFVVQLMDVQSKLKENKKNMVVIDEIFDYMDDANLITAQYYLTQYLKLNKNNLYVLILSHLDPTYFKNYIFSKSIINVCYLNKQALSLSDEMKAFLVYRGSLNRKQEDSNLLYKDISNYYFHYNPNSKDLTSQIHSSIPHLKKNWFKADNLKRYILGELNKYLSGTTDYDPYSVCLAIRIRVEKLAYEKLTSQNTRDEFLNTNKTKDKLLFVENQGIIIPDSFYVMGSIYNDAEHLNDPNKDKNCIYKLYHKVIKKLVQNFFAYDGTPIDISQL
;
A
#
# COMPACT_ATOMS: atom_id res chain seq x y z
N MET A 1 1.95 -0.07 -14.69
CA MET A 1 2.77 0.74 -13.76
C MET A 1 2.20 2.14 -13.67
N ILE A 2 2.01 2.66 -12.45
CA ILE A 2 1.55 4.04 -12.24
C ILE A 2 2.77 4.96 -12.21
N THR A 3 2.75 6.00 -13.03
CA THR A 3 3.89 6.92 -13.23
C THR A 3 3.65 8.31 -12.65
N LYS A 4 2.39 8.71 -12.46
CA LYS A 4 2.05 10.04 -11.97
C LYS A 4 0.79 10.04 -11.13
N ILE A 5 0.82 10.79 -10.05
CA ILE A 5 -0.34 11.10 -9.21
C ILE A 5 -0.45 12.62 -9.11
N GLN A 6 -1.65 13.17 -9.34
CA GLN A 6 -1.92 14.60 -9.20
C GLN A 6 -3.10 14.82 -8.25
N ILE A 7 -2.90 15.70 -7.27
CA ILE A 7 -3.89 16.02 -6.24
C ILE A 7 -4.10 17.54 -6.24
N THR A 8 -5.33 17.99 -6.40
CA THR A 8 -5.68 19.42 -6.42
C THR A 8 -6.76 19.69 -5.37
N ASN A 9 -6.57 20.71 -4.58
CA ASN A 9 -7.50 21.19 -3.54
C ASN A 9 -7.94 20.10 -2.55
N ILE A 10 -6.98 19.29 -2.07
CA ILE A 10 -7.19 18.30 -1.00
C ILE A 10 -6.08 18.44 0.04
N LYS A 11 -6.41 18.69 1.30
CA LYS A 11 -5.48 18.85 2.43
C LYS A 11 -4.31 19.78 2.08
N GLY A 12 -3.07 19.29 2.11
CA GLY A 12 -1.86 20.06 1.85
C GLY A 12 -1.56 20.35 0.36
N PHE A 13 -2.41 19.91 -0.58
CA PHE A 13 -2.22 20.14 -2.01
C PHE A 13 -3.19 21.19 -2.56
N GLY A 14 -2.64 22.36 -2.97
CA GLY A 14 -3.36 23.42 -3.65
C GLY A 14 -3.49 23.19 -5.16
N SER A 15 -3.42 24.28 -5.93
CA SER A 15 -3.45 24.24 -7.40
C SER A 15 -2.05 24.16 -8.06
N THR A 16 -1.00 24.48 -7.30
CA THR A 16 0.40 24.43 -7.73
C THR A 16 1.17 23.35 -6.96
N ASN A 17 2.26 22.82 -7.53
CA ASN A 17 3.10 21.79 -6.93
C ASN A 17 2.30 20.56 -6.42
N ASN A 18 1.33 20.16 -7.23
CA ASN A 18 0.34 19.14 -6.89
C ASN A 18 0.55 17.84 -7.69
N ILE A 19 1.65 17.73 -8.41
CA ILE A 19 2.04 16.54 -9.18
C ILE A 19 3.12 15.79 -8.41
N LEU A 20 2.92 14.47 -8.30
CA LEU A 20 3.85 13.52 -7.71
C LEU A 20 4.25 12.55 -8.82
N ASP A 21 5.49 12.65 -9.27
CA ASP A 21 6.08 11.65 -10.16
C ASP A 21 6.44 10.43 -9.30
N VAL A 22 5.90 9.27 -9.67
CA VAL A 22 6.03 8.03 -8.93
C VAL A 22 6.29 6.87 -9.90
N GLU A 23 6.82 5.79 -9.39
CA GLU A 23 7.01 4.55 -10.14
C GLU A 23 6.40 3.39 -9.34
N LEU A 24 5.06 3.33 -9.27
CA LEU A 24 4.38 2.28 -8.53
C LEU A 24 4.22 1.05 -9.42
N GLN A 25 4.72 -0.08 -8.96
CA GLN A 25 4.71 -1.34 -9.69
C GLN A 25 3.61 -2.26 -9.14
N PRO A 26 2.78 -2.87 -10.02
CA PRO A 26 1.85 -3.91 -9.59
C PRO A 26 2.62 -5.13 -9.08
N SER A 27 2.01 -5.92 -8.22
CA SER A 27 2.59 -7.15 -7.63
C SER A 27 3.83 -6.92 -6.75
N LYS A 28 4.11 -5.66 -6.41
CA LYS A 28 5.17 -5.29 -5.47
C LYS A 28 4.63 -4.51 -4.29
N VAL A 29 5.40 -4.53 -3.20
CA VAL A 29 5.21 -3.61 -2.08
C VAL A 29 5.92 -2.31 -2.43
N ASN A 30 5.16 -1.28 -2.76
CA ASN A 30 5.69 0.05 -3.07
C ASN A 30 5.82 0.84 -1.77
N ILE A 31 7.05 1.03 -1.32
CA ILE A 31 7.33 1.86 -0.14
C ILE A 31 7.47 3.29 -0.63
N VAL A 32 6.51 4.12 -0.26
CA VAL A 32 6.46 5.54 -0.61
C VAL A 32 7.01 6.34 0.55
N VAL A 33 8.27 6.73 0.43
CA VAL A 33 9.00 7.43 1.49
C VAL A 33 8.84 8.93 1.35
N ALA A 34 8.45 9.56 2.43
CA ALA A 34 8.43 11.02 2.52
C ALA A 34 8.54 11.49 3.97
N PRO A 35 9.27 12.58 4.24
CA PRO A 35 9.24 13.23 5.55
C PRO A 35 7.84 13.74 5.92
N ASN A 36 7.67 14.09 7.20
CA ASN A 36 6.43 14.73 7.65
C ASN A 36 6.22 16.06 6.91
N GLY A 37 4.97 16.34 6.55
CA GLY A 37 4.59 17.53 5.79
C GLY A 37 4.70 17.41 4.26
N PHE A 38 5.23 16.30 3.71
CA PHE A 38 5.36 16.09 2.25
C PHE A 38 4.11 15.55 1.56
N GLY A 39 3.01 15.42 2.29
CA GLY A 39 1.70 15.13 1.69
C GLY A 39 1.26 13.67 1.77
N LYS A 40 1.88 12.81 2.59
CA LYS A 40 1.42 11.43 2.84
C LYS A 40 -0.06 11.39 3.23
N THR A 41 -0.42 12.12 4.28
CA THR A 41 -1.81 12.22 4.76
C THR A 41 -2.77 12.81 3.72
N SER A 42 -2.28 13.73 2.85
CA SER A 42 -3.09 14.28 1.76
C SER A 42 -3.36 13.25 0.67
N LEU A 43 -2.37 12.41 0.36
CA LEU A 43 -2.50 11.30 -0.56
C LEU A 43 -3.50 10.26 -0.02
N THR A 44 -3.36 9.87 1.25
CA THR A 44 -4.31 8.99 1.93
C THR A 44 -5.73 9.55 1.92
N THR A 45 -5.89 10.85 2.19
CA THR A 45 -7.18 11.53 2.15
C THR A 45 -7.80 11.49 0.76
N ALA A 46 -7.00 11.71 -0.30
CA ALA A 46 -7.49 11.62 -1.68
C ALA A 46 -8.02 10.22 -2.01
N PHE A 47 -7.31 9.16 -1.62
CA PHE A 47 -7.80 7.79 -1.78
C PHE A 47 -9.07 7.50 -0.98
N LYS A 48 -9.16 7.98 0.27
CA LYS A 48 -10.40 7.86 1.07
C LYS A 48 -11.59 8.56 0.41
N CYS A 49 -11.38 9.74 -0.15
CA CYS A 49 -12.44 10.50 -0.84
C CYS A 49 -12.94 9.80 -2.12
N VAL A 50 -12.04 9.19 -2.91
CA VAL A 50 -12.42 8.40 -4.09
C VAL A 50 -13.36 7.25 -3.74
N MET A 51 -13.19 6.65 -2.56
CA MET A 51 -13.99 5.50 -2.13
C MET A 51 -15.39 5.86 -1.63
N LYS A 52 -15.64 7.13 -1.26
CA LYS A 52 -16.94 7.55 -0.68
C LYS A 52 -18.08 7.48 -1.69
N ASN A 53 -17.83 7.86 -2.93
CA ASN A 53 -18.85 7.89 -3.98
C ASN A 53 -18.28 7.36 -5.30
N SER A 54 -18.87 6.30 -5.84
CA SER A 54 -18.41 5.68 -7.10
C SER A 54 -18.68 6.52 -8.35
N ARG A 55 -19.52 7.56 -8.27
CA ARG A 55 -19.92 8.39 -9.42
C ARG A 55 -19.12 9.67 -9.55
N ARG A 56 -18.70 10.27 -8.43
CA ARG A 56 -17.98 11.54 -8.39
C ARG A 56 -17.08 11.63 -7.17
N LEU A 57 -16.07 12.50 -7.22
CA LEU A 57 -15.20 12.79 -6.07
C LEU A 57 -15.92 13.75 -5.12
N GLU A 58 -16.12 13.32 -3.88
CA GLU A 58 -16.70 14.14 -2.82
C GLU A 58 -15.64 14.43 -1.75
N VAL A 59 -15.30 15.70 -1.59
CA VAL A 59 -14.34 16.19 -0.60
C VAL A 59 -15.04 17.15 0.33
N GLU A 60 -15.13 16.78 1.60
CA GLU A 60 -15.70 17.63 2.64
C GLU A 60 -14.89 18.93 2.80
N LYS A 61 -15.55 20.00 3.25
CA LYS A 61 -14.94 21.32 3.43
C LYS A 61 -13.64 21.29 4.24
N ASP A 62 -13.61 20.59 5.36
CA ASP A 62 -12.45 20.47 6.24
C ASP A 62 -11.27 19.68 5.63
N LEU A 63 -11.54 18.92 4.56
CA LEU A 63 -10.55 18.17 3.80
C LEU A 63 -10.04 18.94 2.57
N LYS A 64 -10.57 20.13 2.26
CA LYS A 64 -10.08 20.97 1.18
C LYS A 64 -8.85 21.77 1.61
N TYR A 65 -8.02 22.14 0.64
CA TYR A 65 -6.85 22.99 0.86
C TYR A 65 -7.28 24.37 1.38
N HIS A 66 -6.82 24.75 2.57
CA HIS A 66 -7.25 25.96 3.30
C HIS A 66 -8.78 26.09 3.46
N LYS A 67 -9.54 24.98 3.44
CA LYS A 67 -11.00 24.98 3.48
C LYS A 67 -11.66 25.78 2.36
N ASP A 68 -10.95 25.97 1.24
CA ASP A 68 -11.40 26.76 0.08
C ASP A 68 -12.44 26.00 -0.72
N GLU A 69 -13.70 26.40 -0.57
CA GLU A 69 -14.84 25.82 -1.29
C GLU A 69 -15.00 26.36 -2.72
N SER A 70 -14.35 27.46 -3.05
CA SER A 70 -14.43 28.08 -4.37
C SER A 70 -13.71 27.28 -5.45
N LYS A 71 -12.76 26.41 -5.04
CA LYS A 71 -11.98 25.57 -5.95
C LYS A 71 -12.49 24.14 -5.99
N THR A 72 -12.50 23.57 -7.18
CA THR A 72 -12.83 22.16 -7.37
C THR A 72 -11.68 21.25 -6.91
N SER A 73 -12.03 20.17 -6.24
CA SER A 73 -11.06 19.12 -5.87
C SER A 73 -10.94 18.13 -7.03
N VAL A 74 -9.70 17.77 -7.37
CA VAL A 74 -9.42 16.84 -8.47
C VAL A 74 -8.33 15.86 -8.05
N PHE A 75 -8.52 14.59 -8.37
CA PHE A 75 -7.54 13.55 -8.18
C PHE A 75 -7.30 12.80 -9.49
N ARG A 76 -6.05 12.67 -9.91
CA ARG A 76 -5.65 11.99 -11.15
C ARG A 76 -4.59 10.95 -10.89
N ILE A 77 -4.70 9.81 -11.57
CA ILE A 77 -3.71 8.74 -11.59
C ILE A 77 -3.38 8.44 -13.05
N THR A 78 -2.10 8.49 -13.41
CA THR A 78 -1.63 8.10 -14.74
C THR A 78 -0.96 6.73 -14.66
N GLU A 79 -1.51 5.77 -15.37
CA GLU A 79 -1.03 4.40 -15.48
C GLU A 79 -0.81 4.05 -16.94
N GLU A 80 0.41 3.63 -17.30
CA GLU A 80 0.75 3.20 -18.67
C GLU A 80 0.32 4.19 -19.75
N GLY A 81 0.50 5.49 -19.48
CA GLY A 81 0.12 6.58 -20.38
C GLY A 81 -1.36 7.00 -20.31
N THR A 82 -2.23 6.20 -19.69
CA THR A 82 -3.65 6.54 -19.52
C THR A 82 -3.88 7.29 -18.22
N THR A 83 -4.61 8.40 -18.25
CA THR A 83 -4.93 9.21 -17.07
C THR A 83 -6.39 9.04 -16.66
N TYR A 84 -6.60 8.51 -15.47
CA TYR A 84 -7.91 8.39 -14.81
C TYR A 84 -8.16 9.61 -13.94
N VAL A 85 -9.35 10.19 -14.05
CA VAL A 85 -9.71 11.45 -13.38
C VAL A 85 -10.91 11.22 -12.46
N SER A 86 -10.80 11.75 -11.24
CA SER A 86 -11.93 11.88 -10.31
C SER A 86 -12.09 13.33 -9.90
N ASP A 87 -13.27 13.87 -10.13
CA ASP A 87 -13.66 15.26 -9.85
C ASP A 87 -15.14 15.34 -9.41
N SER A 88 -15.69 16.54 -9.33
CA SER A 88 -17.09 16.77 -8.94
C SER A 88 -18.12 16.18 -9.90
N ILE A 89 -17.72 15.79 -11.12
CA ILE A 89 -18.61 15.31 -12.19
C ILE A 89 -18.49 13.79 -12.32
N LYS A 90 -17.27 13.23 -12.27
CA LYS A 90 -17.00 11.81 -12.51
C LYS A 90 -15.96 11.22 -11.57
N ASN A 91 -15.92 9.88 -11.49
CA ASN A 91 -14.95 9.13 -10.70
C ASN A 91 -14.40 7.95 -11.51
N ASP A 92 -13.56 8.25 -12.52
CA ASP A 92 -12.93 7.22 -13.36
C ASP A 92 -12.00 6.32 -12.53
N ILE A 93 -11.35 6.88 -11.49
CA ILE A 93 -10.45 6.11 -10.61
C ILE A 93 -11.24 5.00 -9.90
N ALA A 94 -12.40 5.29 -9.28
CA ALA A 94 -13.20 4.27 -8.61
C ALA A 94 -13.81 3.24 -9.59
N THR A 95 -13.94 3.60 -10.88
CA THR A 95 -14.38 2.67 -11.91
C THR A 95 -13.28 1.66 -12.25
N HIS A 96 -12.03 2.11 -12.36
CA HIS A 96 -10.88 1.30 -12.78
C HIS A 96 -10.17 0.61 -11.61
N PHE A 97 -10.00 1.32 -10.51
CA PHE A 97 -9.34 0.82 -9.30
C PHE A 97 -10.35 0.52 -8.19
N ASN A 98 -10.03 -0.48 -7.38
CA ASN A 98 -10.65 -0.74 -6.08
C ASN A 98 -9.65 -0.33 -5.00
N CYS A 99 -9.77 0.90 -4.49
CA CYS A 99 -8.86 1.43 -3.51
C CYS A 99 -9.32 1.07 -2.08
N GLN A 100 -8.40 0.67 -1.22
CA GLN A 100 -8.64 0.43 0.21
C GLN A 100 -7.54 1.14 0.99
N VAL A 101 -7.90 1.72 2.14
CA VAL A 101 -6.96 2.46 2.98
C VAL A 101 -6.92 1.86 4.37
N ILE A 102 -5.73 1.53 4.83
CA ILE A 102 -5.42 1.07 6.18
C ILE A 102 -4.71 2.23 6.90
N SER A 103 -5.24 2.67 8.03
CA SER A 103 -4.68 3.76 8.84
C SER A 103 -4.97 3.51 10.31
N SER A 104 -4.33 4.24 11.22
CA SER A 104 -4.59 4.10 12.65
C SER A 104 -6.08 4.20 12.96
N LEU A 105 -6.57 3.29 13.80
CA LEU A 105 -7.94 3.25 14.32
C LEU A 105 -8.06 3.95 15.69
N LEU A 106 -6.93 4.42 16.23
CA LEU A 106 -6.90 5.07 17.53
C LEU A 106 -7.59 6.44 17.44
N THR A 107 -8.55 6.65 18.33
CA THR A 107 -9.28 7.92 18.46
C THR A 107 -9.24 8.39 19.89
N ALA A 108 -9.17 9.71 20.07
CA ALA A 108 -9.43 10.33 21.37
C ALA A 108 -10.93 10.56 21.50
N ASP A 109 -11.49 10.12 22.61
CA ASP A 109 -12.88 10.34 22.95
C ASP A 109 -13.00 10.94 24.36
N THR A 110 -14.17 11.43 24.73
CA THR A 110 -14.40 12.09 26.01
C THR A 110 -15.66 11.54 26.68
N ILE A 111 -15.54 11.21 27.95
CA ILE A 111 -16.69 10.88 28.79
C ILE A 111 -16.98 12.06 29.70
N SER A 112 -18.17 12.64 29.55
CA SER A 112 -18.65 13.71 30.42
C SER A 112 -19.62 13.17 31.46
N LYS A 113 -19.24 13.27 32.73
CA LYS A 113 -20.12 12.94 33.88
C LYS A 113 -20.60 14.21 34.56
N LYS A 114 -21.90 14.35 34.65
CA LYS A 114 -22.51 15.44 35.42
C LYS A 114 -22.57 15.06 36.90
N ILE A 115 -21.94 15.85 37.76
CA ILE A 115 -21.97 15.70 39.22
C ILE A 115 -22.53 17.03 39.77
N GLY A 116 -23.84 17.06 40.04
CA GLY A 116 -24.54 18.29 40.41
C GLY A 116 -24.53 19.32 39.27
N THR A 117 -24.02 20.52 39.54
CA THR A 117 -23.86 21.62 38.56
C THR A 117 -22.57 21.55 37.76
N PHE A 118 -21.63 20.67 38.12
CA PHE A 118 -20.35 20.54 37.47
C PHE A 118 -20.38 19.40 36.47
N THR A 119 -19.74 19.63 35.32
CA THR A 119 -19.48 18.57 34.32
C THR A 119 -17.99 18.23 34.38
N ASN A 120 -17.68 17.00 34.81
CA ASN A 120 -16.33 16.47 34.69
C ASN A 120 -16.20 15.77 33.34
N THR A 121 -15.14 16.09 32.58
CA THR A 121 -14.89 15.49 31.28
C THR A 121 -13.52 14.83 31.32
N ASP A 122 -13.52 13.51 31.22
CA ASP A 122 -12.31 12.70 31.13
C ASP A 122 -12.05 12.33 29.67
N ALA A 123 -10.82 12.59 29.19
CA ALA A 123 -10.37 12.17 27.87
C ALA A 123 -9.75 10.77 27.95
N TYR A 124 -10.08 9.91 27.02
CA TYR A 124 -9.49 8.58 26.90
C TYR A 124 -9.19 8.25 25.44
N LEU A 125 -8.33 7.25 25.25
CA LEU A 125 -8.05 6.69 23.92
C LEU A 125 -8.86 5.42 23.72
N ASP A 126 -9.47 5.30 22.54
CA ASP A 126 -10.19 4.10 22.16
C ASP A 126 -9.78 3.63 20.76
N ILE A 127 -10.01 2.34 20.49
CA ILE A 127 -9.77 1.74 19.19
C ILE A 127 -11.11 1.52 18.52
N ASN A 128 -11.35 2.23 17.42
CA ASN A 128 -12.61 2.10 16.70
C ASN A 128 -12.82 0.67 16.20
N SER A 129 -14.01 0.12 16.47
CA SER A 129 -14.39 -1.17 15.92
C SER A 129 -14.46 -1.14 14.39
N VAL A 130 -14.08 -2.24 13.74
CA VAL A 130 -14.11 -2.37 12.29
C VAL A 130 -15.32 -3.16 11.84
N VAL A 131 -16.21 -2.54 11.06
CA VAL A 131 -17.32 -3.22 10.41
C VAL A 131 -16.81 -3.91 9.16
N LEU A 132 -16.75 -5.24 9.20
CA LEU A 132 -16.22 -6.05 8.11
C LEU A 132 -17.25 -6.35 7.03
N ARG A 133 -18.48 -6.65 7.43
CA ARG A 133 -19.56 -6.96 6.49
C ARG A 133 -20.91 -6.53 7.06
N SER A 134 -21.80 -6.08 6.17
CA SER A 134 -23.20 -5.81 6.51
C SER A 134 -24.09 -6.52 5.52
N VAL A 135 -25.14 -7.17 6.00
CA VAL A 135 -26.09 -7.93 5.18
C VAL A 135 -27.51 -7.65 5.65
N LYS A 136 -28.49 -7.75 4.75
CA LYS A 136 -29.90 -7.80 5.13
C LYS A 136 -30.21 -9.13 5.81
N THR A 137 -31.16 -9.13 6.72
CA THR A 137 -31.62 -10.37 7.38
C THR A 137 -32.11 -11.37 6.33
N LYS A 138 -31.80 -12.66 6.56
CA LYS A 138 -32.19 -13.76 5.67
C LYS A 138 -33.70 -13.75 5.45
N PRO A 139 -34.23 -13.82 4.19
CA PRO A 139 -35.65 -13.84 3.94
C PRO A 139 -36.33 -15.06 4.57
N VAL A 140 -37.42 -14.86 5.27
CA VAL A 140 -38.21 -15.94 5.84
C VAL A 140 -39.12 -16.52 4.74
N ASN A 141 -39.24 -17.85 4.68
CA ASN A 141 -40.11 -18.55 3.70
C ASN A 141 -39.79 -18.22 2.22
N PHE A 142 -38.53 -17.91 1.91
CA PHE A 142 -38.08 -17.62 0.56
C PHE A 142 -38.34 -18.78 -0.42
N TYR A 143 -37.88 -20.00 -0.08
CA TYR A 143 -38.07 -21.17 -0.88
C TYR A 143 -39.20 -22.03 -0.32
N LYS A 144 -40.23 -22.31 -1.13
CA LYS A 144 -41.31 -23.22 -0.85
C LYS A 144 -41.51 -24.17 -2.02
N VAL A 145 -41.00 -25.40 -1.90
CA VAL A 145 -41.09 -26.41 -2.96
C VAL A 145 -42.52 -26.66 -3.39
N THR A 146 -43.50 -26.58 -2.50
CA THR A 146 -44.95 -26.74 -2.78
C THR A 146 -45.47 -25.67 -3.74
N GLU A 147 -45.09 -24.41 -3.54
CA GLU A 147 -45.44 -23.30 -4.42
C GLU A 147 -44.92 -23.53 -5.84
N ILE A 148 -43.63 -23.94 -5.97
CA ILE A 148 -43.01 -24.21 -7.27
C ILE A 148 -43.62 -25.44 -7.94
N ARG A 149 -43.93 -26.48 -7.17
CA ARG A 149 -44.63 -27.67 -7.67
C ARG A 149 -46.01 -27.32 -8.23
N ASN A 150 -46.80 -26.50 -7.54
CA ASN A 150 -48.08 -26.03 -8.03
C ASN A 150 -47.95 -25.21 -9.32
N TYR A 151 -46.90 -24.37 -9.43
CA TYR A 151 -46.62 -23.61 -10.64
C TYR A 151 -46.17 -24.50 -11.81
N PHE A 152 -45.47 -25.63 -11.53
CA PHE A 152 -45.06 -26.60 -12.53
C PHE A 152 -46.24 -27.34 -13.16
N GLY A 153 -47.28 -27.61 -12.40
CA GLY A 153 -48.52 -28.24 -12.82
C GLY A 153 -48.89 -29.51 -12.03
N ILE A 154 -49.86 -30.27 -12.54
CA ILE A 154 -50.47 -31.44 -11.86
C ILE A 154 -49.47 -32.52 -11.44
N LYS A 155 -48.40 -32.68 -12.19
CA LYS A 155 -47.31 -33.60 -11.87
C LYS A 155 -46.13 -32.93 -11.12
N GLY A 156 -46.32 -31.73 -10.57
CA GLY A 156 -45.26 -30.96 -9.93
C GLY A 156 -44.48 -31.70 -8.84
N LYS A 157 -45.05 -32.72 -8.20
CA LYS A 157 -44.34 -33.60 -7.25
C LYS A 157 -43.14 -34.36 -7.87
N VAL A 158 -42.99 -34.33 -9.21
CA VAL A 158 -41.79 -34.81 -9.89
C VAL A 158 -40.55 -34.01 -9.55
N LEU A 159 -40.69 -32.72 -9.21
CA LEU A 159 -39.63 -31.84 -8.73
C LEU A 159 -39.22 -32.25 -7.31
N LYS A 160 -37.90 -32.52 -7.14
CA LYS A 160 -37.33 -32.83 -5.84
C LYS A 160 -37.02 -31.53 -5.08
N ASN A 161 -37.01 -31.59 -3.76
CA ASN A 161 -36.58 -30.47 -2.92
C ASN A 161 -35.10 -30.17 -3.16
N ILE A 162 -34.74 -28.88 -3.21
CA ILE A 162 -33.39 -28.36 -3.40
C ILE A 162 -32.88 -27.51 -2.22
N ASP A 163 -33.49 -27.59 -1.05
CA ASP A 163 -33.04 -26.85 0.15
C ASP A 163 -31.55 -27.06 0.42
N ALA A 164 -31.09 -28.31 0.32
CA ALA A 164 -29.67 -28.63 0.52
C ALA A 164 -28.75 -27.94 -0.50
N CYS A 165 -29.23 -27.74 -1.74
CA CYS A 165 -28.47 -26.99 -2.74
C CYS A 165 -28.42 -25.50 -2.39
N LEU A 166 -29.54 -24.92 -1.92
CA LEU A 166 -29.65 -23.51 -1.55
C LEU A 166 -28.90 -23.17 -0.25
N GLU A 167 -28.56 -24.13 0.58
CA GLU A 167 -27.70 -23.96 1.77
C GLU A 167 -26.21 -24.25 1.49
N ASN A 168 -25.88 -24.81 0.32
CA ASN A 168 -24.49 -25.11 -0.01
C ASN A 168 -23.70 -23.85 -0.39
N VAL A 169 -22.68 -23.53 0.39
CA VAL A 169 -21.87 -22.30 0.24
C VAL A 169 -21.21 -22.21 -1.13
N THR A 170 -20.55 -23.29 -1.58
CA THR A 170 -19.82 -23.30 -2.87
C THR A 170 -20.76 -23.08 -4.05
N PHE A 171 -21.93 -23.74 -4.01
CA PHE A 171 -22.96 -23.58 -5.03
C PHE A 171 -23.51 -22.16 -5.06
N ILE A 172 -23.87 -21.62 -3.87
CA ILE A 172 -24.43 -20.28 -3.76
C ILE A 172 -23.46 -19.20 -4.19
N GLN A 173 -22.17 -19.31 -3.86
CA GLN A 173 -21.15 -18.35 -4.27
C GLN A 173 -21.01 -18.28 -5.81
N GLY A 174 -21.14 -19.43 -6.50
CA GLY A 174 -21.08 -19.45 -7.96
C GLY A 174 -22.39 -19.06 -8.65
N LEU A 175 -23.52 -19.13 -7.95
CA LEU A 175 -24.85 -19.01 -8.56
C LEU A 175 -25.11 -17.64 -9.19
N SER A 176 -24.60 -16.56 -8.62
CA SER A 176 -24.79 -15.21 -9.15
C SER A 176 -24.19 -15.02 -10.55
N SER A 177 -23.16 -15.77 -10.92
CA SER A 177 -22.56 -15.74 -12.25
C SER A 177 -23.48 -16.27 -13.35
N TYR A 178 -24.51 -17.03 -12.97
CA TYR A 178 -25.51 -17.59 -13.89
C TYR A 178 -26.77 -16.73 -14.05
N PHE A 179 -26.85 -15.56 -13.44
CA PHE A 179 -28.01 -14.68 -13.57
C PHE A 179 -28.27 -14.21 -15.01
N ASP A 180 -27.20 -13.98 -15.78
CA ASP A 180 -27.34 -13.67 -17.20
C ASP A 180 -27.87 -14.88 -18.00
N ALA A 181 -27.44 -16.07 -17.65
CA ALA A 181 -27.98 -17.30 -18.24
C ALA A 181 -29.48 -17.43 -17.94
N PHE A 182 -29.92 -17.25 -16.68
CA PHE A 182 -31.34 -17.28 -16.32
C PHE A 182 -32.16 -16.23 -17.06
N ARG A 183 -31.64 -15.00 -17.23
CA ARG A 183 -32.27 -13.97 -18.04
C ARG A 183 -32.46 -14.39 -19.50
N LYS A 184 -31.52 -15.13 -20.09
CA LYS A 184 -31.65 -15.66 -21.47
C LYS A 184 -32.79 -16.67 -21.59
N PHE A 185 -33.12 -17.41 -20.54
CA PHE A 185 -34.26 -18.34 -20.50
C PHE A 185 -35.63 -17.66 -20.40
N GLU A 186 -35.69 -16.34 -20.23
CA GLU A 186 -36.93 -15.58 -20.38
C GLU A 186 -37.29 -15.31 -21.86
N GLY A 187 -36.35 -15.50 -22.79
CA GLY A 187 -36.55 -15.37 -24.23
C GLY A 187 -37.49 -16.44 -24.82
N LYS A 188 -38.24 -16.07 -25.86
CA LYS A 188 -39.32 -16.87 -26.45
C LYS A 188 -38.92 -18.33 -26.76
N ASN A 189 -37.78 -18.55 -27.39
CA ASN A 189 -37.35 -19.89 -27.83
C ASN A 189 -36.96 -20.77 -26.63
N ARG A 190 -36.14 -20.29 -25.68
CA ARG A 190 -35.74 -21.04 -24.50
C ARG A 190 -36.89 -21.29 -23.54
N LYS A 191 -37.80 -20.31 -23.39
CA LYS A 191 -39.03 -20.49 -22.64
C LYS A 191 -39.91 -21.59 -23.22
N LYS A 192 -39.94 -21.72 -24.57
CA LYS A 192 -40.66 -22.81 -25.24
C LYS A 192 -40.10 -24.17 -24.84
N ILE A 193 -38.77 -24.37 -24.82
CA ILE A 193 -38.13 -25.62 -24.41
C ILE A 193 -38.60 -26.02 -22.99
N ILE A 194 -38.59 -25.08 -22.03
CA ILE A 194 -39.06 -25.36 -20.67
C ILE A 194 -40.54 -25.76 -20.67
N ASN A 195 -41.38 -25.02 -21.41
CA ASN A 195 -42.81 -25.29 -21.48
C ASN A 195 -43.11 -26.66 -22.14
N ASP A 196 -42.38 -27.04 -23.17
CA ASP A 196 -42.53 -28.35 -23.85
C ASP A 196 -42.23 -29.51 -22.89
N ILE A 197 -41.13 -29.40 -22.10
CA ILE A 197 -40.79 -30.35 -21.04
C ILE A 197 -41.91 -30.41 -19.98
N MET A 198 -42.40 -29.26 -19.52
CA MET A 198 -43.51 -29.21 -18.54
C MET A 198 -44.75 -29.83 -19.07
N THR A 199 -45.13 -29.55 -20.31
CA THR A 199 -46.33 -30.11 -20.97
C THR A 199 -46.21 -31.64 -21.12
N TYR A 200 -45.06 -32.13 -21.58
CA TYR A 200 -44.81 -33.56 -21.64
C TYR A 200 -44.96 -34.23 -20.28
N VAL A 201 -44.32 -33.71 -19.24
CA VAL A 201 -44.36 -34.26 -17.87
C VAL A 201 -45.80 -34.29 -17.32
N ASN A 202 -46.53 -33.21 -17.50
CA ASN A 202 -47.90 -33.08 -16.97
C ASN A 202 -48.90 -33.98 -17.73
N GLY A 203 -48.62 -34.36 -18.97
CA GLY A 203 -49.44 -35.30 -19.77
C GLY A 203 -49.23 -36.78 -19.43
N GLN A 204 -48.21 -37.12 -18.61
CA GLN A 204 -47.94 -38.53 -18.30
C GLN A 204 -48.87 -39.11 -17.25
N THR A 205 -49.27 -40.38 -17.42
CA THR A 205 -50.11 -41.14 -16.49
C THR A 205 -49.33 -42.06 -15.55
N THR A 206 -48.04 -42.28 -15.85
CA THR A 206 -47.15 -43.21 -15.15
C THR A 206 -46.71 -42.67 -13.77
N SER A 207 -45.99 -43.51 -13.01
CA SER A 207 -45.44 -43.11 -11.71
C SER A 207 -44.37 -42.02 -11.86
N LEU A 208 -44.21 -41.18 -10.79
CA LEU A 208 -43.25 -40.07 -10.80
C LEU A 208 -41.81 -40.51 -11.06
N ASP A 209 -41.41 -41.70 -10.62
CA ASP A 209 -40.06 -42.23 -10.84
C ASP A 209 -39.82 -42.69 -12.27
N VAL A 210 -40.84 -43.23 -12.93
CA VAL A 210 -40.80 -43.56 -14.36
C VAL A 210 -40.70 -42.28 -15.18
N ILE A 211 -41.48 -41.26 -14.85
CA ILE A 211 -41.40 -39.95 -15.52
C ILE A 211 -39.99 -39.39 -15.41
N ARG A 212 -39.40 -39.34 -14.19
CA ARG A 212 -38.05 -38.82 -13.96
C ARG A 212 -36.97 -39.50 -14.80
N ARG A 213 -37.11 -40.80 -15.05
CA ARG A 213 -36.14 -41.57 -15.83
C ARG A 213 -36.30 -41.40 -17.35
N ASN A 214 -37.54 -41.18 -17.82
CA ASN A 214 -37.89 -41.26 -19.24
C ASN A 214 -38.10 -39.88 -19.89
N VAL A 215 -38.02 -38.78 -19.14
CA VAL A 215 -38.09 -37.43 -19.73
C VAL A 215 -36.89 -37.19 -20.63
N ASP A 216 -37.17 -36.85 -21.89
CA ASP A 216 -36.13 -36.42 -22.82
C ASP A 216 -35.67 -34.98 -22.50
N LEU A 217 -34.42 -34.87 -22.13
CA LEU A 217 -33.74 -33.60 -21.85
C LEU A 217 -32.68 -33.25 -22.91
N SER A 218 -32.65 -34.00 -24.05
CA SER A 218 -31.62 -33.81 -25.08
C SER A 218 -31.57 -32.39 -25.61
N ILE A 219 -32.73 -31.78 -25.90
CA ILE A 219 -32.85 -30.44 -26.46
C ILE A 219 -32.29 -29.38 -25.50
N ILE A 220 -32.65 -29.45 -24.21
CA ILE A 220 -32.14 -28.42 -23.24
C ILE A 220 -30.65 -28.61 -22.98
N LYS A 221 -30.12 -29.84 -23.07
CA LYS A 221 -28.70 -30.10 -22.90
C LYS A 221 -27.83 -29.50 -24.00
N THR A 222 -28.39 -29.27 -25.21
CA THR A 222 -27.66 -28.57 -26.29
C THR A 222 -27.62 -27.08 -26.12
N ASP A 223 -28.39 -26.50 -25.19
CA ASP A 223 -28.33 -25.08 -24.92
C ASP A 223 -27.06 -24.72 -24.09
N GLU A 224 -26.29 -23.80 -24.61
CA GLU A 224 -25.00 -23.40 -24.03
C GLU A 224 -25.09 -22.92 -22.55
N TYR A 225 -26.16 -22.22 -22.21
CA TYR A 225 -26.35 -21.68 -20.84
C TYR A 225 -26.77 -22.79 -19.86
N TYR A 226 -27.61 -23.71 -20.31
CA TYR A 226 -27.99 -24.85 -19.48
C TYR A 226 -26.82 -25.83 -19.32
N SER A 227 -26.10 -26.13 -20.36
CA SER A 227 -24.90 -26.98 -20.31
C SER A 227 -23.86 -26.43 -19.35
N SER A 228 -23.57 -25.14 -19.43
CA SER A 228 -22.67 -24.45 -18.48
C SER A 228 -23.17 -24.57 -17.04
N PHE A 229 -24.46 -24.39 -16.79
CA PHE A 229 -25.03 -24.57 -15.45
C PHE A 229 -24.95 -26.05 -15.01
N GLN A 230 -25.19 -27.01 -15.89
CA GLN A 230 -25.08 -28.45 -15.59
C GLN A 230 -23.64 -28.81 -15.16
N ASP A 231 -22.63 -28.30 -15.86
CA ASP A 231 -21.22 -28.51 -15.53
C ASP A 231 -20.88 -27.93 -14.16
N PHE A 232 -21.34 -26.73 -13.90
CA PHE A 232 -21.18 -26.09 -12.59
C PHE A 232 -21.86 -26.88 -11.47
N PHE A 233 -23.14 -27.26 -11.68
CA PHE A 233 -23.90 -28.02 -10.71
C PHE A 233 -23.22 -29.36 -10.40
N SER A 234 -22.73 -30.06 -11.43
CA SER A 234 -22.03 -31.34 -11.31
C SER A 234 -20.71 -31.25 -10.54
N LYS A 235 -20.02 -30.11 -10.64
CA LYS A 235 -18.83 -29.81 -9.82
C LYS A 235 -19.16 -29.62 -8.33
N CYS A 236 -20.34 -29.04 -8.02
CA CYS A 236 -20.78 -28.86 -6.65
C CYS A 236 -21.44 -30.13 -6.06
N PHE A 237 -22.12 -30.93 -6.90
CA PHE A 237 -22.93 -32.07 -6.50
C PHE A 237 -22.69 -33.25 -7.47
N SER A 238 -21.71 -34.07 -7.18
CA SER A 238 -21.38 -35.24 -8.00
C SER A 238 -22.46 -36.33 -7.94
N GLY A 239 -22.61 -37.11 -9.02
CA GLY A 239 -23.47 -38.30 -9.06
C GLY A 239 -24.97 -38.04 -9.12
N GLN A 240 -25.41 -36.81 -9.43
CA GLN A 240 -26.82 -36.49 -9.59
C GLN A 240 -27.35 -36.88 -10.97
N THR A 241 -28.65 -37.27 -11.02
CA THR A 241 -29.30 -37.59 -12.30
C THR A 241 -29.61 -36.34 -13.12
N ASP A 242 -29.68 -36.44 -14.43
CA ASP A 242 -30.04 -35.35 -15.34
C ASP A 242 -31.35 -34.65 -14.93
N TRP A 243 -32.33 -35.44 -14.52
CA TRP A 243 -33.60 -34.91 -14.01
C TRP A 243 -33.40 -34.07 -12.74
N TYR A 244 -32.52 -34.47 -11.85
CA TYR A 244 -32.27 -33.68 -10.63
C TYR A 244 -31.63 -32.34 -10.96
N VAL A 245 -30.66 -32.33 -11.87
CA VAL A 245 -30.03 -31.11 -12.37
C VAL A 245 -31.04 -30.17 -13.02
N PHE A 246 -31.89 -30.73 -13.92
CA PHE A 246 -32.98 -29.95 -14.53
C PHE A 246 -33.98 -29.42 -13.49
N SER A 247 -34.36 -30.25 -12.53
CA SER A 247 -35.26 -29.87 -11.45
C SER A 247 -34.68 -28.73 -10.63
N ALA A 248 -33.39 -28.76 -10.33
CA ALA A 248 -32.70 -27.66 -9.62
C ALA A 248 -32.65 -26.40 -10.49
N PHE A 249 -32.22 -26.51 -11.74
CA PHE A 249 -32.22 -25.41 -12.69
C PHE A 249 -33.57 -24.72 -12.82
N TYR A 250 -34.65 -25.50 -13.04
CA TYR A 250 -36.00 -24.98 -13.16
C TYR A 250 -36.47 -24.22 -11.89
N GLN A 251 -36.22 -24.77 -10.72
CA GLN A 251 -36.61 -24.17 -9.46
C GLN A 251 -35.84 -22.87 -9.21
N ILE A 252 -34.56 -22.82 -9.50
CA ILE A 252 -33.75 -21.62 -9.38
C ILE A 252 -34.18 -20.56 -10.43
N LEU A 253 -34.45 -20.98 -11.65
CA LEU A 253 -35.02 -20.11 -12.69
C LEU A 253 -36.37 -19.50 -12.24
N TYR A 254 -37.24 -20.30 -11.60
CA TYR A 254 -38.47 -19.81 -11.01
C TYR A 254 -38.21 -18.75 -9.92
N LEU A 255 -37.28 -19.01 -9.01
CA LEU A 255 -36.89 -18.08 -7.95
C LEU A 255 -36.29 -16.80 -8.54
N TYR A 256 -35.41 -16.92 -9.52
CA TYR A 256 -34.82 -15.78 -10.24
C TYR A 256 -35.91 -14.90 -10.87
N LYS A 257 -36.90 -15.51 -11.49
CA LYS A 257 -37.99 -14.80 -12.18
C LYS A 257 -38.98 -14.15 -11.22
N ASN A 258 -39.43 -14.87 -10.19
CA ASN A 258 -40.57 -14.47 -9.36
C ASN A 258 -40.15 -13.89 -8.00
N LYS A 259 -38.95 -14.18 -7.52
CA LYS A 259 -38.42 -13.79 -6.19
C LYS A 259 -36.95 -13.32 -6.28
N ASN A 260 -36.62 -12.56 -7.32
CA ASN A 260 -35.22 -12.17 -7.59
C ASN A 260 -34.57 -11.42 -6.43
N ALA A 261 -35.30 -10.47 -5.79
CA ALA A 261 -34.80 -9.72 -4.67
C ALA A 261 -34.49 -10.62 -3.46
N ASP A 262 -35.39 -11.56 -3.17
CA ASP A 262 -35.24 -12.51 -2.07
C ASP A 262 -34.12 -13.51 -2.37
N LEU A 263 -33.97 -13.95 -3.63
CA LEU A 263 -32.89 -14.84 -4.05
C LEU A 263 -31.52 -14.17 -3.84
N LYS A 264 -31.37 -12.93 -4.26
CA LYS A 264 -30.14 -12.15 -4.02
C LYS A 264 -29.83 -11.99 -2.53
N GLN A 265 -30.86 -11.65 -1.76
CA GLN A 265 -30.72 -11.50 -0.31
C GLN A 265 -30.38 -12.84 0.38
N TRP A 266 -30.91 -13.96 -0.12
CA TRP A 266 -30.55 -15.30 0.35
C TRP A 266 -29.10 -15.63 0.08
N ILE A 267 -28.62 -15.39 -1.15
CA ILE A 267 -27.21 -15.56 -1.53
C ILE A 267 -26.30 -14.76 -0.60
N GLU A 268 -26.60 -13.47 -0.43
CA GLU A 268 -25.84 -12.59 0.47
C GLU A 268 -25.80 -13.13 1.91
N ALA A 269 -26.91 -13.70 2.41
CA ALA A 269 -27.00 -14.25 3.76
C ALA A 269 -26.17 -15.53 3.95
N ILE A 270 -26.15 -16.43 2.95
CA ILE A 270 -25.31 -17.64 2.99
C ILE A 270 -23.83 -17.30 2.89
N GLU A 271 -23.46 -16.40 1.98
CA GLU A 271 -22.09 -15.90 1.89
C GLU A 271 -21.63 -15.19 3.16
N TYR A 272 -22.51 -14.46 3.81
CA TYR A 272 -22.23 -13.80 5.10
C TYR A 272 -21.94 -14.84 6.19
N LYS A 273 -22.74 -15.90 6.28
CA LYS A 273 -22.51 -16.99 7.23
C LYS A 273 -21.15 -17.63 7.05
N ALA A 274 -20.79 -17.96 5.81
CA ALA A 274 -19.48 -18.53 5.48
C ALA A 274 -18.33 -17.57 5.81
N PHE A 275 -18.52 -16.27 5.51
CA PHE A 275 -17.54 -15.24 5.85
C PHE A 275 -17.35 -15.13 7.37
N LYS A 276 -18.42 -15.15 8.15
CA LYS A 276 -18.38 -15.10 9.61
C LYS A 276 -17.63 -16.31 10.21
N GLU A 277 -17.90 -17.52 9.69
CA GLU A 277 -17.20 -18.73 10.12
C GLU A 277 -15.69 -18.63 9.87
N LYS A 278 -15.31 -18.20 8.67
CA LYS A 278 -13.89 -17.99 8.32
C LYS A 278 -13.23 -16.89 9.17
N LEU A 279 -13.95 -15.79 9.43
CA LEU A 279 -13.45 -14.73 10.29
C LEU A 279 -13.20 -15.25 11.72
N ASN A 280 -14.15 -16.00 12.29
CA ASN A 280 -13.99 -16.55 13.63
C ASN A 280 -12.77 -17.50 13.73
N GLN A 281 -12.51 -18.30 12.69
CA GLN A 281 -11.29 -19.11 12.61
C GLN A 281 -10.04 -18.24 12.60
N ASN A 282 -9.98 -17.23 11.73
CA ASN A 282 -8.83 -16.31 11.66
C ASN A 282 -8.61 -15.56 12.98
N LEU A 283 -9.67 -15.13 13.66
CA LEU A 283 -9.59 -14.46 14.95
C LEU A 283 -9.12 -15.43 16.06
N ALA A 284 -9.57 -16.69 16.04
CA ALA A 284 -9.12 -17.70 16.98
C ALA A 284 -7.62 -17.98 16.82
N ASP A 285 -7.15 -18.12 15.57
CA ASP A 285 -5.73 -18.33 15.27
C ASP A 285 -4.89 -17.12 15.73
N PHE A 286 -5.36 -15.91 15.45
CA PHE A 286 -4.70 -14.69 15.90
C PHE A 286 -4.65 -14.62 17.45
N ASN A 287 -5.79 -14.77 18.12
CA ASN A 287 -5.89 -14.68 19.56
C ASN A 287 -5.00 -15.72 20.26
N SER A 288 -4.92 -16.95 19.74
CA SER A 288 -4.05 -17.99 20.30
C SER A 288 -2.57 -17.61 20.22
N SER A 289 -2.15 -16.95 19.14
CA SER A 289 -0.77 -16.50 18.90
C SER A 289 -0.38 -15.33 19.80
N TRP A 290 -1.32 -14.43 20.09
CA TRP A 290 -1.07 -13.18 20.82
C TRP A 290 -1.55 -13.20 22.27
N LYS A 291 -2.27 -14.24 22.71
CA LYS A 291 -2.97 -14.32 24.01
C LYS A 291 -3.96 -13.17 24.20
N GLU A 292 -4.58 -12.72 23.11
CA GLU A 292 -5.53 -11.61 23.08
C GLU A 292 -6.96 -12.11 22.87
N ASN A 293 -7.93 -11.21 22.89
CA ASN A 293 -9.34 -11.57 22.85
C ASN A 293 -10.13 -10.68 21.86
N LEU A 294 -9.67 -10.62 20.62
CA LEU A 294 -10.45 -10.02 19.54
C LEU A 294 -11.74 -10.81 19.31
N LYS A 295 -12.87 -10.14 19.24
CA LYS A 295 -14.18 -10.79 19.06
C LYS A 295 -14.89 -10.23 17.84
N GLY A 296 -15.40 -11.15 17.01
CA GLY A 296 -16.40 -10.83 16.00
C GLY A 296 -17.78 -10.73 16.65
N VAL A 297 -18.38 -9.54 16.65
CA VAL A 297 -19.68 -9.27 17.27
C VAL A 297 -20.69 -8.89 16.19
N GLU A 298 -21.90 -9.44 16.28
CA GLU A 298 -23.00 -9.07 15.40
C GLU A 298 -23.90 -8.04 16.07
N HIS A 299 -24.18 -6.98 15.32
CA HIS A 299 -25.20 -6.01 15.68
C HIS A 299 -26.30 -5.98 14.62
N THR A 300 -27.55 -6.17 15.04
CA THR A 300 -28.72 -6.05 14.16
C THR A 300 -29.40 -4.71 14.42
N LYS A 301 -29.48 -3.89 13.36
CA LYS A 301 -30.22 -2.63 13.39
C LYS A 301 -31.27 -2.63 12.28
N GLY A 302 -32.53 -2.76 12.66
CA GLY A 302 -33.64 -2.92 11.70
C GLY A 302 -33.46 -4.20 10.88
N GLN A 303 -33.44 -4.06 9.55
CA GLN A 303 -33.30 -5.19 8.63
C GLN A 303 -31.84 -5.49 8.25
N LYS A 304 -30.85 -4.88 8.90
CA LYS A 304 -29.45 -5.07 8.62
C LYS A 304 -28.73 -5.67 9.80
N THR A 305 -27.97 -6.73 9.55
CA THR A 305 -27.00 -7.32 10.47
C THR A 305 -25.60 -6.91 10.05
N MET A 306 -24.83 -6.35 10.99
CA MET A 306 -23.45 -5.92 10.78
C MET A 306 -22.54 -6.78 11.62
N LEU A 307 -21.50 -7.33 11.01
CA LEU A 307 -20.42 -8.03 11.69
C LEU A 307 -19.25 -7.06 11.87
N GLN A 308 -18.87 -6.84 13.11
CA GLN A 308 -17.75 -5.98 13.46
C GLN A 308 -16.76 -6.71 14.37
N VAL A 309 -15.49 -6.33 14.29
CA VAL A 309 -14.48 -6.75 15.27
C VAL A 309 -14.36 -5.66 16.33
N VAL A 310 -14.47 -6.08 17.58
CA VAL A 310 -14.33 -5.23 18.77
C VAL A 310 -12.98 -5.50 19.40
N PHE A 311 -12.27 -4.44 19.77
CA PHE A 311 -10.98 -4.48 20.41
C PHE A 311 -11.10 -4.42 21.94
N PRO A 312 -10.10 -4.91 22.70
CA PRO A 312 -9.93 -4.56 24.10
C PRO A 312 -9.74 -3.04 24.28
N HIS A 313 -9.92 -2.54 25.50
CA HIS A 313 -9.68 -1.14 25.78
C HIS A 313 -8.22 -0.74 25.48
N ALA A 314 -8.03 0.47 24.95
CA ALA A 314 -6.71 0.91 24.50
C ALA A 314 -5.67 1.02 25.65
N ASP A 315 -6.10 1.21 26.89
CA ASP A 315 -5.29 1.26 28.09
C ASP A 315 -4.85 -0.13 28.60
N GLU A 316 -5.54 -1.20 28.18
CA GLU A 316 -5.19 -2.59 28.49
C GLU A 316 -4.08 -3.14 27.57
N LEU A 317 -3.73 -2.41 26.50
CA LEU A 317 -2.82 -2.86 25.45
C LEU A 317 -1.57 -1.99 25.37
N SER A 318 -0.43 -2.57 25.06
CA SER A 318 0.75 -1.81 24.65
C SER A 318 0.53 -1.14 23.28
N ASN A 319 1.28 -0.07 22.99
CA ASN A 319 1.18 0.64 21.71
C ASN A 319 1.37 -0.31 20.51
N GLY A 320 2.39 -1.17 20.57
CA GLY A 320 2.67 -2.13 19.50
C GLY A 320 1.57 -3.17 19.30
N GLN A 321 0.98 -3.68 20.39
CA GLN A 321 -0.16 -4.60 20.31
C GLN A 321 -1.37 -3.93 19.63
N ARG A 322 -1.71 -2.71 20.05
CA ARG A 322 -2.81 -1.93 19.43
C ARG A 322 -2.63 -1.76 17.92
N ASP A 323 -1.42 -1.38 17.52
CA ASP A 323 -1.11 -1.11 16.11
C ASP A 323 -1.17 -2.37 15.27
N VAL A 324 -0.59 -3.49 15.75
CA VAL A 324 -0.66 -4.78 15.05
C VAL A 324 -2.08 -5.32 14.97
N MET A 325 -2.83 -5.29 16.08
CA MET A 325 -4.22 -5.79 16.12
C MET A 325 -5.10 -4.98 15.15
N SER A 326 -5.00 -3.65 15.21
CA SER A 326 -5.73 -2.74 14.31
C SER A 326 -5.37 -3.01 12.85
N PHE A 327 -4.09 -3.22 12.56
CA PHE A 327 -3.60 -3.50 11.23
C PHE A 327 -4.12 -4.84 10.68
N VAL A 328 -4.03 -5.91 11.47
CA VAL A 328 -4.47 -7.26 11.07
C VAL A 328 -5.97 -7.31 10.80
N VAL A 329 -6.79 -6.68 11.65
CA VAL A 329 -8.24 -6.61 11.45
C VAL A 329 -8.58 -5.84 10.18
N GLN A 330 -7.90 -4.71 9.91
CA GLN A 330 -8.07 -3.97 8.66
C GLN A 330 -7.60 -4.76 7.44
N LEU A 331 -6.56 -5.57 7.54
CA LEU A 331 -6.14 -6.48 6.46
C LEU A 331 -7.20 -7.53 6.15
N MET A 332 -7.86 -8.10 7.18
CA MET A 332 -8.98 -9.02 6.98
C MET A 332 -10.15 -8.34 6.27
N ASP A 333 -10.45 -7.09 6.64
CA ASP A 333 -11.46 -6.26 5.96
C ASP A 333 -11.10 -6.01 4.49
N VAL A 334 -9.87 -5.56 4.23
CA VAL A 334 -9.36 -5.32 2.88
C VAL A 334 -9.41 -6.58 2.03
N GLN A 335 -8.95 -7.73 2.56
CA GLN A 335 -9.00 -9.01 1.84
C GLN A 335 -10.42 -9.34 1.39
N SER A 336 -11.42 -9.08 2.23
CA SER A 336 -12.84 -9.35 1.91
C SER A 336 -13.39 -8.43 0.80
N LYS A 337 -12.77 -7.27 0.58
CA LYS A 337 -13.19 -6.23 -0.37
C LYS A 337 -12.40 -6.24 -1.69
N LEU A 338 -11.38 -7.09 -1.84
CA LEU A 338 -10.65 -7.21 -3.09
C LEU A 338 -11.58 -7.67 -4.21
N LYS A 339 -11.38 -7.12 -5.42
CA LYS A 339 -12.20 -7.40 -6.60
C LYS A 339 -11.34 -8.00 -7.71
N GLU A 340 -11.77 -9.13 -8.27
CA GLU A 340 -11.04 -9.79 -9.35
C GLU A 340 -11.09 -9.02 -10.67
N ASN A 341 -12.18 -8.30 -10.90
CA ASN A 341 -12.42 -7.56 -12.15
C ASN A 341 -11.89 -6.11 -12.13
N LYS A 342 -11.16 -5.70 -11.09
CA LYS A 342 -10.55 -4.37 -10.97
C LYS A 342 -9.10 -4.48 -10.51
N LYS A 343 -8.32 -3.45 -10.79
CA LYS A 343 -7.01 -3.28 -10.16
C LYS A 343 -7.21 -2.88 -8.69
N ASN A 344 -6.69 -3.69 -7.78
CA ASN A 344 -6.79 -3.42 -6.35
C ASN A 344 -5.62 -2.56 -5.89
N MET A 345 -5.90 -1.55 -5.09
CA MET A 345 -4.90 -0.66 -4.50
C MET A 345 -5.10 -0.59 -2.99
N VAL A 346 -4.11 -1.02 -2.23
CA VAL A 346 -4.12 -1.00 -0.77
C VAL A 346 -3.10 0.03 -0.30
N VAL A 347 -3.57 1.09 0.33
CA VAL A 347 -2.73 2.17 0.89
C VAL A 347 -2.64 1.98 2.38
N ILE A 348 -1.42 1.83 2.91
CA ILE A 348 -1.12 1.67 4.34
C ILE A 348 -0.43 2.95 4.80
N ASP A 349 -1.07 3.69 5.71
CA ASP A 349 -0.66 5.05 6.11
C ASP A 349 -0.01 5.03 7.49
N GLU A 350 1.30 5.19 7.52
CA GLU A 350 2.15 5.41 8.72
C GLU A 350 2.02 4.34 9.84
N ILE A 351 1.38 3.20 9.59
CA ILE A 351 1.19 2.16 10.63
C ILE A 351 2.52 1.54 11.06
N PHE A 352 3.43 1.33 10.12
CA PHE A 352 4.74 0.71 10.39
C PHE A 352 5.70 1.65 11.12
N ASP A 353 5.44 2.95 11.10
CA ASP A 353 6.36 3.99 11.57
C ASP A 353 6.52 4.01 13.11
N TYR A 354 5.60 3.38 13.83
CA TYR A 354 5.55 3.34 15.29
C TYR A 354 5.72 1.93 15.86
N MET A 355 5.95 0.93 15.00
CA MET A 355 6.15 -0.45 15.42
C MET A 355 7.62 -0.72 15.75
N ASP A 356 7.86 -1.49 16.81
CA ASP A 356 9.16 -2.10 17.08
C ASP A 356 9.47 -3.22 16.09
N ASP A 357 10.70 -3.74 16.09
CA ASP A 357 11.16 -4.75 15.13
C ASP A 357 10.31 -6.02 15.13
N ALA A 358 9.88 -6.51 16.30
CA ALA A 358 9.07 -7.73 16.43
C ALA A 358 7.66 -7.51 15.86
N ASN A 359 7.04 -6.38 16.18
CA ASN A 359 5.73 -6.00 15.67
C ASN A 359 5.77 -5.74 14.16
N LEU A 360 6.85 -5.15 13.66
CA LEU A 360 7.05 -4.92 12.24
C LEU A 360 7.14 -6.26 11.46
N ILE A 361 7.90 -7.25 11.95
CA ILE A 361 7.98 -8.60 11.38
C ILE A 361 6.60 -9.26 11.37
N THR A 362 5.87 -9.12 12.46
CA THR A 362 4.51 -9.69 12.60
C THR A 362 3.53 -9.07 11.63
N ALA A 363 3.48 -7.75 11.57
CA ALA A 363 2.60 -7.03 10.64
C ALA A 363 2.86 -7.44 9.19
N GLN A 364 4.13 -7.63 8.82
CA GLN A 364 4.53 -8.08 7.51
C GLN A 364 4.15 -9.54 7.25
N TYR A 365 4.31 -10.43 8.21
CA TYR A 365 3.84 -11.81 8.08
C TYR A 365 2.35 -11.83 7.69
N TYR A 366 1.50 -11.07 8.40
CA TYR A 366 0.09 -10.97 8.08
C TYR A 366 -0.17 -10.27 6.73
N LEU A 367 0.58 -9.22 6.40
CA LEU A 367 0.48 -8.57 5.09
C LEU A 367 0.72 -9.57 3.96
N THR A 368 1.78 -10.37 4.06
CA THR A 368 2.09 -11.38 3.05
C THR A 368 1.08 -12.52 3.03
N GLN A 369 0.53 -12.90 4.16
CA GLN A 369 -0.48 -13.95 4.27
C GLN A 369 -1.81 -13.53 3.62
N TYR A 370 -2.31 -12.33 3.94
CA TYR A 370 -3.62 -11.88 3.47
C TYR A 370 -3.61 -11.31 2.05
N LEU A 371 -2.50 -10.75 1.58
CA LEU A 371 -2.42 -10.13 0.26
C LEU A 371 -1.76 -11.01 -0.82
N LYS A 372 -1.35 -12.22 -0.52
CA LYS A 372 -0.71 -13.15 -1.49
C LYS A 372 -1.58 -13.52 -2.70
N LEU A 373 -2.90 -13.37 -2.61
CA LEU A 373 -3.83 -14.08 -3.47
C LEU A 373 -4.10 -13.43 -4.84
N ASN A 374 -3.71 -12.16 -5.05
CA ASN A 374 -3.95 -11.45 -6.32
C ASN A 374 -2.70 -10.74 -6.82
N LYS A 375 -1.66 -11.49 -7.17
CA LYS A 375 -0.36 -10.93 -7.52
C LYS A 375 -0.39 -9.97 -8.71
N ASN A 376 -1.18 -10.21 -9.73
CA ASN A 376 -1.10 -9.44 -10.98
C ASN A 376 -1.94 -8.15 -11.01
N ASN A 377 -2.92 -8.00 -10.11
CA ASN A 377 -3.84 -6.86 -10.08
C ASN A 377 -3.78 -6.05 -8.78
N LEU A 378 -2.74 -6.23 -7.96
CA LEU A 378 -2.64 -5.62 -6.64
C LEU A 378 -1.46 -4.63 -6.57
N TYR A 379 -1.77 -3.38 -6.24
CA TYR A 379 -0.82 -2.36 -5.80
C TYR A 379 -0.87 -2.25 -4.27
N VAL A 380 0.23 -2.50 -3.60
CA VAL A 380 0.38 -2.23 -2.16
C VAL A 380 1.27 -1.01 -2.01
N LEU A 381 0.77 0.04 -1.37
CA LEU A 381 1.48 1.29 -1.09
C LEU A 381 1.66 1.42 0.42
N ILE A 382 2.88 1.41 0.89
CA ILE A 382 3.22 1.71 2.29
C ILE A 382 3.73 3.15 2.32
N LEU A 383 2.98 4.06 2.94
CA LEU A 383 3.39 5.43 3.17
C LEU A 383 4.14 5.49 4.50
N SER A 384 5.42 5.83 4.46
CA SER A 384 6.29 5.80 5.64
C SER A 384 7.28 6.96 5.63
N HIS A 385 7.73 7.38 6.80
CA HIS A 385 8.88 8.25 6.95
C HIS A 385 10.16 7.48 7.33
N LEU A 386 10.04 6.18 7.59
CA LEU A 386 11.18 5.32 7.93
C LEU A 386 12.13 5.16 6.74
N ASP A 387 13.40 4.94 7.05
CA ASP A 387 14.37 4.59 6.04
C ASP A 387 13.99 3.26 5.36
N PRO A 388 13.98 3.19 4.03
CA PRO A 388 13.68 1.96 3.30
C PRO A 388 14.58 0.78 3.64
N THR A 389 15.73 1.00 4.24
CA THR A 389 16.63 -0.08 4.69
C THR A 389 15.99 -0.95 5.77
N TYR A 390 15.11 -0.39 6.60
CA TYR A 390 14.30 -1.16 7.53
C TYR A 390 13.49 -2.25 6.83
N PHE A 391 12.90 -1.94 5.69
CA PHE A 391 12.11 -2.88 4.91
C PHE A 391 12.97 -3.79 4.02
N LYS A 392 14.11 -3.33 3.53
CA LYS A 392 14.98 -4.06 2.60
C LYS A 392 15.78 -5.21 3.23
N ASN A 393 16.18 -5.09 4.47
CA ASN A 393 17.14 -5.98 5.08
C ASN A 393 16.53 -7.18 5.79
N TYR A 394 15.29 -7.05 6.31
CA TYR A 394 14.72 -8.04 7.22
C TYR A 394 13.34 -8.53 6.81
N ILE A 395 12.62 -7.77 5.98
CA ILE A 395 11.19 -7.94 5.90
C ILE A 395 10.72 -8.45 4.54
N PHE A 396 11.16 -7.88 3.43
CA PHE A 396 10.75 -8.31 2.12
C PHE A 396 11.95 -8.69 1.26
N SER A 397 11.80 -9.70 0.41
CA SER A 397 12.79 -9.97 -0.64
C SER A 397 12.99 -8.72 -1.50
N LYS A 398 14.23 -8.40 -1.85
CA LYS A 398 14.57 -7.27 -2.74
C LYS A 398 13.81 -7.27 -4.07
N SER A 399 13.38 -8.44 -4.54
CA SER A 399 12.58 -8.59 -5.76
C SER A 399 11.13 -8.14 -5.62
N ILE A 400 10.61 -8.10 -4.39
CA ILE A 400 9.20 -7.76 -4.08
C ILE A 400 9.04 -6.29 -3.70
N ILE A 401 10.12 -5.62 -3.29
CA ILE A 401 10.10 -4.21 -2.90
C ILE A 401 10.34 -3.29 -4.09
N ASN A 402 9.61 -2.20 -4.11
CA ASN A 402 9.86 -1.03 -4.92
C ASN A 402 9.86 0.21 -4.03
N VAL A 403 10.89 1.04 -4.07
CA VAL A 403 10.98 2.26 -3.26
C VAL A 403 10.73 3.48 -4.14
N CYS A 404 9.79 4.31 -3.71
CA CYS A 404 9.43 5.55 -4.36
C CYS A 404 9.54 6.71 -3.35
N TYR A 405 10.22 7.78 -3.72
CA TYR A 405 10.34 8.96 -2.88
C TYR A 405 9.39 10.06 -3.36
N LEU A 406 8.53 10.55 -2.46
CA LEU A 406 7.69 11.71 -2.77
C LEU A 406 8.55 12.98 -2.69
N ASN A 407 8.87 13.54 -3.83
CA ASN A 407 9.61 14.79 -3.91
C ASN A 407 8.73 15.90 -4.48
N LYS A 408 8.46 16.94 -3.68
CA LYS A 408 7.74 18.14 -4.14
C LYS A 408 8.62 19.11 -4.95
N GLN A 409 9.93 18.94 -4.86
CA GLN A 409 10.91 19.78 -5.57
C GLN A 409 11.79 18.84 -6.42
N ALA A 410 12.04 19.23 -7.63
CA ALA A 410 12.83 18.44 -8.59
C ALA A 410 14.35 18.48 -8.28
N LEU A 411 14.74 18.33 -6.99
CA LEU A 411 16.14 18.20 -6.64
C LEU A 411 16.65 16.82 -7.00
N SER A 412 17.64 16.78 -7.83
CA SER A 412 18.37 15.56 -8.19
C SER A 412 19.87 15.80 -8.07
N LEU A 413 20.63 14.73 -7.86
CA LEU A 413 22.07 14.80 -8.07
C LEU A 413 22.35 15.25 -9.50
N SER A 414 23.41 16.03 -9.70
CA SER A 414 23.89 16.32 -11.05
C SER A 414 24.23 15.03 -11.79
N ASP A 415 24.07 15.03 -13.10
CA ASP A 415 24.37 13.83 -13.91
C ASP A 415 25.85 13.45 -13.84
N GLU A 416 26.71 14.45 -13.70
CA GLU A 416 28.14 14.25 -13.48
C GLU A 416 28.43 13.57 -12.13
N MET A 417 27.77 14.01 -11.04
CA MET A 417 27.95 13.38 -9.73
C MET A 417 27.43 11.94 -9.74
N LYS A 418 26.27 11.69 -10.38
CA LYS A 418 25.76 10.33 -10.57
C LYS A 418 26.77 9.46 -11.31
N ALA A 419 27.30 9.93 -12.43
CA ALA A 419 28.28 9.18 -13.23
C ALA A 419 29.55 8.86 -12.40
N PHE A 420 30.02 9.81 -11.60
CA PHE A 420 31.18 9.60 -10.75
C PHE A 420 30.95 8.58 -9.63
N LEU A 421 29.80 8.63 -8.99
CA LEU A 421 29.41 7.64 -7.95
C LEU A 421 29.25 6.24 -8.52
N VAL A 422 28.57 6.11 -9.67
CA VAL A 422 28.40 4.83 -10.37
C VAL A 422 29.77 4.24 -10.75
N TYR A 423 30.66 5.07 -11.30
CA TYR A 423 32.00 4.62 -11.64
C TYR A 423 32.77 4.12 -10.41
N ARG A 424 32.80 4.91 -9.33
CA ARG A 424 33.45 4.48 -8.07
C ARG A 424 32.85 3.14 -7.58
N GLY A 425 31.54 2.96 -7.67
CA GLY A 425 30.86 1.73 -7.28
C GLY A 425 31.17 0.53 -8.16
N SER A 426 31.53 0.75 -9.44
CA SER A 426 31.85 -0.31 -10.40
C SER A 426 33.28 -0.86 -10.27
N LEU A 427 34.17 -0.15 -9.57
CA LEU A 427 35.54 -0.58 -9.41
C LEU A 427 35.67 -1.92 -8.66
N ASN A 428 36.30 -2.89 -9.30
CA ASN A 428 36.47 -4.23 -8.74
C ASN A 428 37.56 -4.23 -7.66
N ARG A 429 37.15 -4.21 -6.39
CA ARG A 429 38.04 -4.16 -5.22
C ARG A 429 38.91 -5.42 -5.02
N LYS A 430 38.65 -6.48 -5.78
CA LYS A 430 39.48 -7.70 -5.76
C LYS A 430 40.74 -7.58 -6.66
N GLN A 431 40.76 -6.63 -7.59
CA GLN A 431 41.92 -6.32 -8.42
C GLN A 431 42.71 -5.19 -7.79
N GLU A 432 44.03 -5.33 -7.69
CA GLU A 432 44.89 -4.42 -6.96
C GLU A 432 44.84 -2.98 -7.49
N ASP A 433 44.97 -2.78 -8.80
CA ASP A 433 44.90 -1.45 -9.43
C ASP A 433 43.55 -0.79 -9.23
N SER A 434 42.45 -1.54 -9.38
CA SER A 434 41.07 -1.04 -9.13
C SER A 434 40.84 -0.71 -7.66
N ASN A 435 41.45 -1.46 -6.74
CA ASN A 435 41.38 -1.18 -5.31
C ASN A 435 42.17 0.07 -4.92
N LEU A 436 43.36 0.26 -5.49
CA LEU A 436 44.17 1.48 -5.31
C LEU A 436 43.40 2.71 -5.83
N LEU A 437 42.86 2.64 -7.04
CA LEU A 437 42.10 3.72 -7.62
C LEU A 437 40.82 4.02 -6.79
N TYR A 438 40.13 2.99 -6.29
CA TYR A 438 38.99 3.16 -5.39
C TYR A 438 39.40 3.91 -4.10
N LYS A 439 40.52 3.54 -3.49
CA LYS A 439 41.07 4.19 -2.30
C LYS A 439 41.44 5.65 -2.59
N ASP A 440 42.10 5.90 -3.71
CA ASP A 440 42.49 7.25 -4.13
C ASP A 440 41.27 8.15 -4.33
N ILE A 441 40.29 7.67 -5.07
CA ILE A 441 39.00 8.40 -5.24
C ILE A 441 38.36 8.65 -3.88
N SER A 442 38.29 7.64 -3.01
CA SER A 442 37.69 7.80 -1.70
C SER A 442 38.43 8.83 -0.86
N ASN A 443 39.75 8.70 -0.72
CA ASN A 443 40.55 9.52 0.21
C ASN A 443 40.73 10.97 -0.25
N TYR A 444 40.80 11.23 -1.54
CA TYR A 444 41.10 12.60 -2.03
C TYR A 444 39.86 13.36 -2.51
N TYR A 445 38.77 12.65 -2.88
CA TYR A 445 37.60 13.27 -3.46
C TYR A 445 36.37 13.23 -2.51
N PHE A 446 36.29 12.20 -1.67
CA PHE A 446 35.13 11.97 -0.81
C PHE A 446 35.43 12.07 0.70
N HIS A 447 36.70 12.22 1.07
CA HIS A 447 37.13 12.51 2.45
C HIS A 447 37.95 13.79 2.48
N TYR A 448 38.15 14.32 3.67
CA TYR A 448 39.10 15.39 3.87
C TYR A 448 40.52 14.85 3.64
N ASN A 449 41.26 15.54 2.79
CA ASN A 449 42.70 15.36 2.61
C ASN A 449 43.34 16.73 2.35
N PRO A 450 44.42 17.12 3.07
CA PRO A 450 45.10 18.38 2.86
C PRO A 450 45.82 18.43 1.51
N ASN A 451 46.13 17.26 0.92
CA ASN A 451 46.78 17.16 -0.37
C ASN A 451 45.74 16.97 -1.47
N SER A 452 46.01 17.57 -2.63
CA SER A 452 45.20 17.36 -3.83
C SER A 452 45.81 16.24 -4.69
N LYS A 453 44.94 15.48 -5.37
CA LYS A 453 45.37 14.44 -6.33
C LYS A 453 44.74 14.68 -7.69
N ASP A 454 45.54 14.48 -8.75
CA ASP A 454 45.10 14.52 -10.15
C ASP A 454 44.99 13.07 -10.66
N LEU A 455 43.79 12.63 -10.98
CA LEU A 455 43.49 11.28 -11.49
C LEU A 455 43.11 11.31 -12.98
N THR A 456 43.46 12.37 -13.71
CA THR A 456 43.08 12.54 -15.13
C THR A 456 43.55 11.37 -15.99
N SER A 457 44.78 10.87 -15.79
CA SER A 457 45.32 9.74 -16.56
C SER A 457 44.59 8.40 -16.31
N GLN A 458 44.03 8.21 -15.12
CA GLN A 458 43.39 6.95 -14.73
C GLN A 458 41.88 6.92 -15.02
N ILE A 459 41.18 8.08 -15.03
CA ILE A 459 39.72 8.13 -15.06
C ILE A 459 39.17 8.67 -16.39
N HIS A 460 39.93 9.50 -17.12
CA HIS A 460 39.45 10.23 -18.30
C HIS A 460 38.81 9.35 -19.39
N SER A 461 39.37 8.17 -19.63
CA SER A 461 38.83 7.23 -20.63
C SER A 461 37.59 6.47 -20.17
N SER A 462 37.39 6.40 -18.86
CA SER A 462 36.34 5.54 -18.23
C SER A 462 35.03 6.25 -18.00
N ILE A 463 35.02 7.60 -17.92
CA ILE A 463 33.83 8.41 -17.72
C ILE A 463 33.78 9.57 -18.73
N PRO A 464 33.38 9.30 -19.99
CA PRO A 464 33.43 10.31 -21.06
C PRO A 464 32.47 11.51 -20.81
N HIS A 465 31.47 11.38 -19.95
CA HIS A 465 30.50 12.44 -19.64
C HIS A 465 30.89 13.29 -18.42
N LEU A 466 31.96 12.95 -17.71
CA LEU A 466 32.41 13.74 -16.57
C LEU A 466 33.08 15.03 -17.06
N LYS A 467 32.83 16.15 -16.40
CA LYS A 467 33.56 17.40 -16.67
C LYS A 467 35.05 17.18 -16.49
N LYS A 468 35.84 17.43 -17.53
CA LYS A 468 37.28 17.16 -17.55
C LYS A 468 38.06 17.75 -16.36
N ASN A 469 37.59 18.88 -15.81
CA ASN A 469 38.22 19.52 -14.67
C ASN A 469 37.98 18.78 -13.34
N TRP A 470 36.97 17.90 -13.22
CA TRP A 470 36.68 17.13 -11.99
C TRP A 470 37.69 16.01 -11.74
N PHE A 471 38.57 15.67 -12.70
CA PHE A 471 39.62 14.71 -12.47
C PHE A 471 40.72 15.23 -11.50
N LYS A 472 40.71 16.51 -11.17
CA LYS A 472 41.50 17.12 -10.10
C LYS A 472 40.63 17.30 -8.87
N ALA A 473 41.07 16.77 -7.71
CA ALA A 473 40.30 16.78 -6.48
C ALA A 473 39.86 18.19 -6.06
N ASP A 474 40.72 19.20 -6.21
CA ASP A 474 40.42 20.59 -5.87
C ASP A 474 39.27 21.19 -6.69
N ASN A 475 39.15 20.79 -7.95
CA ASN A 475 38.06 21.29 -8.78
C ASN A 475 36.73 20.70 -8.39
N LEU A 476 36.68 19.41 -7.97
CA LEU A 476 35.49 18.82 -7.39
C LEU A 476 35.13 19.49 -6.07
N LYS A 477 36.12 19.77 -5.19
CA LYS A 477 35.90 20.50 -3.95
C LYS A 477 35.28 21.90 -4.19
N ARG A 478 35.74 22.63 -5.24
CA ARG A 478 35.13 23.93 -5.61
C ARG A 478 33.66 23.77 -6.06
N TYR A 479 33.36 22.72 -6.82
CA TYR A 479 31.96 22.44 -7.19
C TYR A 479 31.12 22.15 -5.95
N ILE A 480 31.57 21.26 -5.07
CA ILE A 480 30.91 20.91 -3.80
C ILE A 480 30.63 22.15 -2.96
N LEU A 481 31.63 23.05 -2.85
CA LEU A 481 31.51 24.32 -2.15
C LEU A 481 30.45 25.24 -2.81
N GLY A 482 30.40 25.30 -4.12
CA GLY A 482 29.36 26.04 -4.85
C GLY A 482 27.95 25.56 -4.52
N GLU A 483 27.75 24.26 -4.48
CA GLU A 483 26.47 23.64 -4.12
C GLU A 483 26.11 23.87 -2.65
N LEU A 484 27.08 23.80 -1.73
CA LEU A 484 26.90 24.18 -0.32
C LEU A 484 26.43 25.64 -0.19
N ASN A 485 27.09 26.56 -0.88
CA ASN A 485 26.74 27.98 -0.83
C ASN A 485 25.33 28.26 -1.37
N LYS A 486 24.91 27.57 -2.42
CA LYS A 486 23.52 27.59 -2.91
C LYS A 486 22.55 27.13 -1.81
N TYR A 487 22.84 26.03 -1.15
CA TYR A 487 22.01 25.50 -0.04
C TYR A 487 21.92 26.49 1.11
N LEU A 488 23.04 27.03 1.59
CA LEU A 488 23.08 27.93 2.72
C LEU A 488 22.33 29.24 2.45
N SER A 489 22.47 29.80 1.24
CA SER A 489 21.77 31.02 0.81
C SER A 489 20.27 30.84 0.62
N GLY A 490 19.78 29.60 0.52
CA GLY A 490 18.35 29.30 0.37
C GLY A 490 17.89 29.12 -1.06
N THR A 491 18.82 29.02 -2.00
CA THR A 491 18.51 28.61 -3.38
C THR A 491 17.89 27.21 -3.38
N THR A 492 16.91 26.98 -4.23
CA THR A 492 16.18 25.71 -4.32
C THR A 492 16.81 24.73 -5.30
N ASP A 493 17.79 25.16 -6.09
CA ASP A 493 18.50 24.34 -7.07
C ASP A 493 19.94 24.13 -6.61
N TYR A 494 20.19 23.00 -5.94
CA TYR A 494 21.49 22.55 -5.48
C TYR A 494 21.61 21.04 -5.55
N ASP A 495 22.85 20.52 -5.66
CA ASP A 495 23.13 19.08 -5.57
C ASP A 495 23.17 18.64 -4.09
N PRO A 496 22.18 17.86 -3.60
CA PRO A 496 22.08 17.49 -2.19
C PRO A 496 23.22 16.57 -1.72
N TYR A 497 23.77 15.73 -2.60
CA TYR A 497 24.91 14.89 -2.27
C TYR A 497 26.15 15.73 -2.02
N SER A 498 26.40 16.72 -2.89
CA SER A 498 27.51 17.65 -2.72
C SER A 498 27.42 18.42 -1.40
N VAL A 499 26.22 18.80 -0.98
CA VAL A 499 26.02 19.43 0.34
C VAL A 499 26.40 18.49 1.49
N CYS A 500 25.95 17.23 1.44
CA CYS A 500 26.31 16.22 2.44
C CYS A 500 27.82 15.97 2.46
N LEU A 501 28.44 15.91 1.29
CA LEU A 501 29.88 15.71 1.16
C LEU A 501 30.68 16.90 1.72
N ALA A 502 30.21 18.14 1.50
CA ALA A 502 30.82 19.32 2.10
C ALA A 502 30.77 19.27 3.64
N ILE A 503 29.64 18.87 4.20
CA ILE A 503 29.48 18.72 5.66
C ILE A 503 30.48 17.69 6.19
N ARG A 504 30.60 16.55 5.52
CA ARG A 504 31.55 15.48 5.89
C ARG A 504 32.99 15.96 5.86
N ILE A 505 33.41 16.56 4.75
CA ILE A 505 34.77 17.08 4.58
C ILE A 505 35.09 18.10 5.70
N ARG A 506 34.14 19.00 6.02
CA ARG A 506 34.30 19.98 7.10
C ARG A 506 34.46 19.32 8.48
N VAL A 507 33.64 18.30 8.79
CA VAL A 507 33.77 17.54 10.06
C VAL A 507 35.13 16.91 10.17
N GLU A 508 35.59 16.22 9.12
CA GLU A 508 36.89 15.57 9.11
C GLU A 508 38.04 16.56 9.20
N LYS A 509 37.95 17.71 8.51
CA LYS A 509 38.93 18.78 8.60
C LYS A 509 39.09 19.30 10.01
N LEU A 510 37.97 19.69 10.65
CA LEU A 510 37.99 20.22 12.00
C LEU A 510 38.53 19.21 13.04
N ALA A 511 38.27 17.92 12.82
CA ALA A 511 38.84 16.86 13.63
C ALA A 511 40.35 16.69 13.39
N TYR A 512 40.81 16.72 12.12
CA TYR A 512 42.20 16.66 11.74
C TYR A 512 43.03 17.84 12.30
N GLU A 513 42.49 19.03 12.26
CA GLU A 513 43.14 20.23 12.77
C GLU A 513 43.40 20.20 14.29
N LYS A 514 42.65 19.37 15.04
CA LYS A 514 42.90 19.16 16.48
C LYS A 514 44.11 18.27 16.76
N LEU A 515 44.61 17.49 15.77
CA LEU A 515 45.78 16.66 15.93
C LEU A 515 47.06 17.48 15.81
N THR A 516 48.01 17.27 16.70
CA THR A 516 49.23 18.05 16.78
C THR A 516 50.46 17.37 16.15
N SER A 517 50.51 16.01 16.19
CA SER A 517 51.65 15.28 15.64
C SER A 517 51.42 14.85 14.18
N GLN A 518 52.47 14.82 13.39
CA GLN A 518 52.39 14.37 11.99
C GLN A 518 51.98 12.89 11.90
N ASN A 519 52.48 12.03 12.79
CA ASN A 519 52.15 10.61 12.80
C ASN A 519 50.65 10.38 13.03
N THR A 520 50.05 11.07 14.01
CA THR A 520 48.60 10.96 14.26
C THR A 520 47.79 11.53 13.09
N ARG A 521 48.27 12.55 12.41
CA ARG A 521 47.63 13.10 11.20
C ARG A 521 47.67 12.09 10.04
N ASP A 522 48.80 11.40 9.84
CA ASP A 522 48.92 10.40 8.79
C ASP A 522 48.03 9.17 9.08
N GLU A 523 47.97 8.71 10.33
CA GLU A 523 47.04 7.66 10.75
C GLU A 523 45.58 8.04 10.55
N PHE A 524 45.20 9.28 10.90
CA PHE A 524 43.87 9.80 10.66
C PHE A 524 43.48 9.75 9.18
N LEU A 525 44.37 10.17 8.28
CA LEU A 525 44.10 10.14 6.84
C LEU A 525 43.98 8.71 6.27
N ASN A 526 44.65 7.75 6.88
CA ASN A 526 44.58 6.33 6.51
C ASN A 526 43.35 5.61 7.10
N THR A 527 42.64 6.23 8.05
CA THR A 527 41.42 5.69 8.62
C THR A 527 40.24 5.85 7.65
N ASN A 528 39.48 4.76 7.41
CA ASN A 528 38.56 4.71 6.27
C ASN A 528 37.19 5.40 6.50
N LYS A 529 36.66 5.41 7.71
CA LYS A 529 35.30 5.92 7.99
C LYS A 529 35.37 7.15 8.86
N THR A 530 34.51 8.14 8.61
CA THR A 530 34.48 9.38 9.41
C THR A 530 34.21 9.09 10.89
N LYS A 531 33.31 8.15 11.22
CA LYS A 531 33.09 7.74 12.60
C LYS A 531 34.35 7.21 13.26
N ASP A 532 35.09 6.35 12.56
CA ASP A 532 36.35 5.75 13.06
C ASP A 532 37.45 6.83 13.19
N LYS A 533 37.47 7.81 12.26
CA LYS A 533 38.32 9.00 12.37
C LYS A 533 38.05 9.84 13.60
N LEU A 534 36.76 10.07 13.93
CA LEU A 534 36.38 10.82 15.14
C LEU A 534 36.77 10.05 16.41
N LEU A 535 36.47 8.74 16.46
CA LEU A 535 36.88 7.86 17.56
C LEU A 535 38.42 7.81 17.71
N PHE A 536 39.16 7.80 16.62
CA PHE A 536 40.63 7.87 16.64
C PHE A 536 41.11 9.15 17.35
N VAL A 537 40.52 10.30 17.03
CA VAL A 537 40.87 11.59 17.68
C VAL A 537 40.52 11.57 19.18
N GLU A 538 39.37 11.00 19.56
CA GLU A 538 39.01 10.83 20.98
C GLU A 538 39.97 9.92 21.72
N ASN A 539 40.44 8.85 21.09
CA ASN A 539 41.44 7.94 21.66
C ASN A 539 42.80 8.62 21.90
N GLN A 540 43.05 9.77 21.23
CA GLN A 540 44.21 10.63 21.54
C GLN A 540 43.97 11.55 22.72
N GLY A 541 42.83 11.40 23.44
CA GLY A 541 42.46 12.27 24.57
C GLY A 541 41.90 13.63 24.17
N ILE A 542 41.52 13.82 22.90
CA ILE A 542 41.00 15.07 22.36
C ILE A 542 39.47 15.02 22.36
N ILE A 543 38.82 16.00 22.96
CA ILE A 543 37.36 16.11 23.00
C ILE A 543 36.83 16.51 21.64
N ILE A 544 35.95 15.67 21.08
CA ILE A 544 35.18 15.93 19.86
C ILE A 544 33.82 16.53 20.27
N PRO A 545 33.42 17.71 19.72
CA PRO A 545 32.11 18.27 19.98
C PRO A 545 30.97 17.38 19.50
N ASP A 546 29.87 17.26 20.28
CA ASP A 546 28.67 16.50 19.89
C ASP A 546 28.11 16.92 18.53
N SER A 547 28.29 18.18 18.16
CA SER A 547 27.88 18.70 16.86
C SER A 547 28.49 17.94 15.68
N PHE A 548 29.70 17.34 15.80
CA PHE A 548 30.32 16.56 14.74
C PHE A 548 29.56 15.24 14.51
N TYR A 549 29.10 14.60 15.57
CA TYR A 549 28.27 13.40 15.50
C TYR A 549 26.87 13.69 14.96
N VAL A 550 26.28 14.83 15.37
CA VAL A 550 25.00 15.30 14.83
C VAL A 550 25.10 15.55 13.33
N MET A 551 26.18 16.18 12.85
CA MET A 551 26.43 16.32 11.40
C MET A 551 26.54 14.97 10.72
N GLY A 552 27.13 13.96 11.37
CA GLY A 552 27.22 12.58 10.88
C GLY A 552 25.85 11.99 10.52
N SER A 553 24.84 12.26 11.32
CA SER A 553 23.46 11.81 11.06
C SER A 553 22.84 12.44 9.79
N ILE A 554 23.39 13.55 9.31
CA ILE A 554 22.92 14.23 8.08
C ILE A 554 23.57 13.62 6.84
N TYR A 555 24.89 13.40 6.85
CA TYR A 555 25.61 12.96 5.64
C TYR A 555 25.76 11.43 5.51
N ASN A 556 25.60 10.64 6.57
CA ASN A 556 25.83 9.19 6.50
C ASN A 556 24.95 8.48 5.45
N ASP A 557 23.71 8.91 5.28
CA ASP A 557 22.83 8.31 4.29
C ASP A 557 23.33 8.52 2.85
N ALA A 558 24.01 9.65 2.60
CA ALA A 558 24.61 9.94 1.31
C ALA A 558 25.78 9.00 1.00
N GLU A 559 26.50 8.52 2.01
CA GLU A 559 27.68 7.65 1.82
C GLU A 559 27.35 6.25 1.37
N HIS A 560 26.17 5.76 1.70
CA HIS A 560 25.67 4.44 1.32
C HIS A 560 24.95 4.43 -0.04
N LEU A 561 24.97 5.54 -0.77
CA LEU A 561 24.47 5.65 -2.14
C LEU A 561 25.27 4.74 -3.09
N ASN A 562 24.82 3.49 -3.24
CA ASN A 562 25.37 2.56 -4.24
C ASN A 562 24.69 2.75 -5.61
N ASP A 563 23.48 3.26 -5.66
CA ASP A 563 22.74 3.57 -6.87
C ASP A 563 22.04 4.93 -6.72
N PRO A 564 22.69 6.01 -7.20
CA PRO A 564 22.15 7.38 -7.08
C PRO A 564 20.84 7.61 -7.82
N ASN A 565 20.40 6.66 -8.65
CA ASN A 565 19.10 6.71 -9.30
C ASN A 565 17.99 6.15 -8.41
N LYS A 566 18.33 5.33 -7.42
CA LYS A 566 17.37 4.65 -6.52
C LYS A 566 17.33 5.22 -5.10
N ASP A 567 18.44 5.77 -4.62
CA ASP A 567 18.57 6.24 -3.24
C ASP A 567 18.57 7.78 -3.18
N LYS A 568 17.45 8.37 -2.71
CA LYS A 568 17.29 9.84 -2.59
C LYS A 568 17.20 10.30 -1.12
N ASN A 569 17.64 9.48 -0.18
CA ASN A 569 17.37 9.68 1.24
C ASN A 569 18.01 10.95 1.83
N CYS A 570 19.23 11.30 1.42
CA CYS A 570 19.91 12.51 1.87
C CYS A 570 19.15 13.81 1.52
N ILE A 571 18.34 13.81 0.47
CA ILE A 571 17.58 14.98 0.02
C ILE A 571 16.59 15.44 1.08
N TYR A 572 15.94 14.53 1.76
CA TYR A 572 14.85 14.88 2.70
C TYR A 572 15.33 15.57 3.96
N LYS A 573 16.46 15.14 4.51
CA LYS A 573 17.02 15.77 5.71
C LYS A 573 17.38 17.23 5.46
N LEU A 574 17.94 17.53 4.29
CA LEU A 574 18.34 18.90 3.92
C LEU A 574 17.16 19.86 3.75
N TYR A 575 15.94 19.38 3.50
CA TYR A 575 14.75 20.24 3.44
C TYR A 575 14.28 20.75 4.81
N HIS A 576 14.70 20.09 5.88
CA HIS A 576 14.25 20.47 7.20
C HIS A 576 14.88 21.78 7.65
N LYS A 577 14.05 22.78 7.96
CA LYS A 577 14.52 24.14 8.33
C LYS A 577 15.50 24.16 9.50
N VAL A 578 15.28 23.30 10.51
CA VAL A 578 16.19 23.18 11.66
C VAL A 578 17.52 22.58 11.24
N ILE A 579 17.53 21.56 10.39
CA ILE A 579 18.77 20.98 9.84
C ILE A 579 19.53 22.04 9.05
N LYS A 580 18.85 22.80 8.20
CA LYS A 580 19.48 23.92 7.49
C LYS A 580 20.13 24.90 8.45
N LYS A 581 19.44 25.29 9.53
CA LYS A 581 19.98 26.20 10.55
C LYS A 581 21.19 25.59 11.28
N LEU A 582 21.15 24.28 11.57
CA LEU A 582 22.30 23.57 12.15
C LEU A 582 23.52 23.62 11.22
N VAL A 583 23.33 23.36 9.92
CA VAL A 583 24.41 23.43 8.93
C VAL A 583 24.92 24.88 8.79
N GLN A 584 24.04 25.89 8.75
CA GLN A 584 24.45 27.29 8.73
C GLN A 584 25.31 27.64 9.96
N ASN A 585 24.91 27.24 11.15
CA ASN A 585 25.68 27.47 12.38
C ASN A 585 27.01 26.71 12.35
N PHE A 586 27.05 25.48 11.85
CA PHE A 586 28.25 24.65 11.76
C PHE A 586 29.33 25.25 10.84
N PHE A 587 28.90 25.94 9.77
CA PHE A 587 29.80 26.69 8.88
C PHE A 587 29.97 28.16 9.27
N ALA A 588 29.41 28.59 10.38
CA ALA A 588 29.39 30.01 10.81
C ALA A 588 28.89 30.95 9.68
N TYR A 589 27.85 30.48 8.92
CA TYR A 589 27.30 31.23 7.80
C TYR A 589 26.55 32.49 8.27
N ASP A 590 27.03 33.64 7.86
CA ASP A 590 26.49 34.96 8.18
C ASP A 590 25.77 35.67 7.03
N GLY A 591 25.61 34.97 5.89
CA GLY A 591 25.07 35.52 4.67
C GLY A 591 26.12 35.68 3.55
N THR A 592 27.40 35.59 3.88
CA THR A 592 28.49 35.62 2.89
C THR A 592 28.83 34.19 2.41
N PRO A 593 29.22 34.01 1.15
CA PRO A 593 29.65 32.70 0.66
C PRO A 593 30.82 32.13 1.47
N ILE A 594 30.72 30.83 1.78
CA ILE A 594 31.76 30.07 2.45
C ILE A 594 32.99 29.97 1.53
N ASP A 595 34.19 30.18 2.08
CA ASP A 595 35.46 30.06 1.35
C ASP A 595 35.98 28.62 1.31
N ILE A 596 36.76 28.31 0.29
CA ILE A 596 37.32 26.96 0.08
C ILE A 596 38.24 26.52 1.25
N SER A 597 38.85 27.46 1.95
CA SER A 597 39.65 27.18 3.14
C SER A 597 38.83 26.54 4.27
N GLN A 598 37.51 26.57 4.19
CA GLN A 598 36.64 25.91 5.15
C GLN A 598 36.39 24.41 4.84
N LEU A 599 36.63 23.96 3.65
CA LEU A 599 36.62 22.56 3.22
C LEU A 599 38.06 22.06 3.11
#